data_4fc083b8b4f80094441d9341457deaf9
#
_entry.id   4fc083b8b4f80094441d9341457deaf9
#
_cell.length_a   1.000
_cell.length_b   1.000
_cell.length_c   1.000
_cell.angle_alpha   90.00
_cell.angle_beta   90.00
_cell.angle_gamma   90.00
#
_symmetry.space_group_name_H-M   'P 1'
#
loop_
_entity.id
_entity.type
_entity.pdbx_description
1 polymer ?
#
loop_
_entity_poly.entity_id
_entity_poly.type
_entity_poly.pdbx_seq_one_letter_code
_entity_poly.pdbx_strand_id
1 'polypeptide(L)' 'MFIVIELQTNSDGTVGNFVWAYANENDAHAKYHSVLSTAAVSTIPCHACVILRNDGQQIAAQAYRHEDE' A
#
# COMPACT_ATOMS: atom_id res chain seq x y z
N MET A 1 2.79 10.91 13.59
CA MET A 1 2.04 10.85 12.32
C MET A 1 2.49 9.62 11.55
N PHE A 2 1.55 8.90 11.01
CA PHE A 2 1.80 7.68 10.26
C PHE A 2 1.26 7.84 8.85
N ILE A 3 2.04 7.43 7.86
CA ILE A 3 1.72 7.64 6.45
C ILE A 3 1.49 6.28 5.82
N VAL A 4 0.33 6.10 5.20
CA VAL A 4 0.02 4.87 4.46
C VAL A 4 0.07 5.21 2.98
N ILE A 5 0.85 4.44 2.22
CA ILE A 5 1.00 4.66 0.79
C ILE A 5 0.58 3.39 0.07
N GLU A 6 -0.40 3.53 -0.81
CA GLU A 6 -0.82 2.44 -1.71
C GLU A 6 -0.16 2.67 -3.06
N LEU A 7 0.45 1.62 -3.61
CA LEU A 7 1.12 1.68 -4.90
C LEU A 7 0.48 0.66 -5.84
N GLN A 8 0.14 1.10 -7.05
CA GLN A 8 -0.45 0.23 -8.06
C GLN A 8 0.38 0.35 -9.33
N THR A 9 1.00 -0.76 -9.75
CA THR A 9 1.75 -0.78 -10.99
C THR A 9 0.87 -1.41 -12.07
N ASN A 10 0.61 -0.65 -13.10
CA ASN A 10 -0.26 -1.07 -14.20
C ASN A 10 0.52 -1.87 -15.23
N SER A 11 -0.21 -2.53 -16.14
CA SER A 11 0.42 -3.37 -17.14
C SER A 11 1.29 -2.60 -18.12
N ASP A 12 1.04 -1.28 -18.27
CA ASP A 12 1.85 -0.44 -19.16
C ASP A 12 3.09 0.13 -18.46
N GLY A 13 3.31 -0.26 -17.19
CA GLY A 13 4.46 0.20 -16.43
C GLY A 13 4.24 1.46 -15.63
N THR A 14 3.09 2.12 -15.76
CA THR A 14 2.81 3.31 -14.97
C THR A 14 2.50 2.91 -13.53
N VAL A 15 2.86 3.78 -12.59
CA VAL A 15 2.65 3.53 -11.17
C VAL A 15 1.75 4.63 -10.62
N GLY A 16 0.60 4.23 -10.09
CA GLY A 16 -0.27 5.11 -9.35
C GLY A 16 0.02 5.02 -7.87
N ASN A 17 -0.28 6.10 -7.14
CA ASN A 17 -0.09 6.08 -5.70
C ASN A 17 -1.22 6.84 -5.03
N PHE A 18 -1.55 6.39 -3.82
CA PHE A 18 -2.50 7.06 -2.94
C PHE A 18 -1.84 7.17 -1.57
N VAL A 19 -1.98 8.33 -0.95
CA VAL A 19 -1.31 8.62 0.32
C VAL A 19 -2.33 9.07 1.34
N TRP A 20 -2.32 8.45 2.52
CA TRP A 20 -3.16 8.82 3.64
C TRP A 20 -2.30 9.06 4.86
N ALA A 21 -2.68 10.00 5.69
CA ALA A 21 -1.94 10.32 6.93
C ALA A 21 -2.87 10.14 8.11
N TYR A 22 -2.33 9.53 9.18
CA TYR A 22 -3.09 9.26 10.40
C TYR A 22 -2.25 9.64 11.61
N ALA A 23 -2.88 10.23 12.61
CA ALA A 23 -2.21 10.55 13.87
C ALA A 23 -2.05 9.30 14.74
N ASN A 24 -2.90 8.30 14.55
CA ASN A 24 -2.99 7.11 15.38
C ASN A 24 -2.46 5.91 14.60
N GLU A 25 -1.55 5.15 15.21
CA GLU A 25 -0.93 4.00 14.54
C GLU A 25 -1.97 2.93 14.22
N ASN A 26 -2.94 2.71 15.10
CA ASN A 26 -3.95 1.70 14.86
C ASN A 26 -4.82 2.04 13.65
N ASP A 27 -5.12 3.32 13.46
CA ASP A 27 -5.88 3.76 12.28
C ASP A 27 -5.07 3.55 11.01
N ALA A 28 -3.77 3.78 11.06
CA ALA A 28 -2.89 3.54 9.92
C ALA A 28 -2.86 2.05 9.58
N HIS A 29 -2.76 1.18 10.60
CA HIS A 29 -2.78 -0.26 10.38
C HIS A 29 -4.12 -0.72 9.81
N ALA A 30 -5.23 -0.14 10.26
CA ALA A 30 -6.54 -0.49 9.72
C ALA A 30 -6.61 -0.17 8.23
N LYS A 31 -6.09 0.99 7.82
CA LYS A 31 -6.05 1.35 6.40
C LYS A 31 -5.13 0.42 5.62
N TYR A 32 -3.97 0.13 6.19
CA TYR A 32 -2.99 -0.77 5.58
C TYR A 32 -3.63 -2.14 5.30
N HIS A 33 -4.31 -2.72 6.29
CA HIS A 33 -4.93 -4.02 6.11
C HIS A 33 -6.09 -3.96 5.11
N SER A 34 -6.83 -2.86 5.10
CA SER A 34 -7.91 -2.67 4.14
C SER A 34 -7.38 -2.65 2.71
N VAL A 35 -6.26 -1.94 2.48
CA VAL A 35 -5.64 -1.88 1.16
C VAL A 35 -5.13 -3.27 0.77
N LEU A 36 -4.48 -3.98 1.70
CA LEU A 36 -3.94 -5.31 1.40
C LEU A 36 -5.05 -6.31 1.12
N SER A 37 -6.17 -6.21 1.81
CA SER A 37 -7.32 -7.08 1.57
C SER A 37 -7.80 -6.93 0.12
N THR A 38 -7.87 -5.70 -0.37
CA THR A 38 -8.24 -5.44 -1.76
C THR A 38 -7.14 -5.88 -2.71
N ALA A 39 -5.88 -5.62 -2.34
CA ALA A 39 -4.74 -5.94 -3.20
C ALA A 39 -4.63 -7.44 -3.45
N ALA A 40 -4.97 -8.25 -2.45
CA ALA A 40 -4.84 -9.70 -2.56
C ALA A 40 -5.73 -10.27 -3.66
N VAL A 41 -6.85 -9.61 -3.96
CA VAL A 41 -7.81 -10.09 -4.97
C VAL A 41 -7.88 -9.14 -6.17
N SER A 42 -6.96 -8.20 -6.26
CA SER A 42 -6.94 -7.22 -7.34
C SER A 42 -6.43 -7.86 -8.63
N THR A 43 -6.84 -7.29 -9.76
CA THR A 43 -6.32 -7.69 -11.06
C THR A 43 -5.14 -6.83 -11.50
N ILE A 44 -4.73 -5.87 -10.67
CA ILE A 44 -3.59 -4.99 -10.97
C ILE A 44 -2.31 -5.82 -10.87
N PRO A 45 -1.40 -5.75 -11.85
CA PRO A 45 -0.21 -6.60 -11.88
C PRO A 45 0.64 -6.54 -10.61
N CYS A 46 0.78 -5.35 -10.00
CA CYS A 46 1.47 -5.24 -8.72
C CYS A 46 0.72 -4.23 -7.87
N HIS A 47 0.38 -4.63 -6.66
CA HIS A 47 -0.42 -3.81 -5.76
C HIS A 47 0.22 -3.92 -4.38
N ALA A 48 0.71 -2.80 -3.86
CA ALA A 48 1.50 -2.78 -2.64
C ALA A 48 1.00 -1.72 -1.67
N CYS A 49 1.34 -1.89 -0.41
CA CYS A 49 1.03 -0.90 0.60
C CYS A 49 2.16 -0.84 1.61
N VAL A 50 2.46 0.37 2.07
CA VAL A 50 3.55 0.65 3.00
C VAL A 50 3.02 1.55 4.09
N ILE A 51 3.46 1.32 5.33
CA ILE A 51 3.26 2.28 6.43
C ILE A 51 4.60 2.86 6.79
N LEU A 52 4.68 4.18 6.82
CA LEU A 52 5.88 4.92 7.23
C LEU A 52 5.54 5.82 8.42
N ARG A 53 6.54 6.07 9.25
CA ARG A 53 6.48 7.20 10.17
C ARG A 53 6.78 8.48 9.40
N ASN A 54 6.42 9.61 9.99
CA ASN A 54 6.66 10.90 9.33
C ASN A 54 8.15 11.23 9.18
N ASP A 55 9.03 10.47 9.83
CA ASP A 55 10.48 10.60 9.64
C ASP A 55 11.00 9.68 8.55
N GLY A 56 10.11 8.94 7.90
CA GLY A 56 10.49 8.03 6.81
C GLY A 56 10.79 6.61 7.23
N GLN A 57 10.75 6.31 8.53
CA GLN A 57 11.02 4.95 8.98
C GLN A 57 9.89 4.03 8.57
N GLN A 58 10.21 2.92 7.89
CA GLN A 58 9.23 1.96 7.46
C GLN A 58 8.79 1.10 8.63
N ILE A 59 7.47 0.99 8.82
CA ILE A 59 6.88 0.16 9.87
C ILE A 59 6.47 -1.19 9.30
N ALA A 60 5.83 -1.19 8.14
CA ALA A 60 5.36 -2.42 7.50
C ALA A 60 5.23 -2.18 6.00
N ALA A 61 5.38 -3.26 5.22
CA ALA A 61 5.20 -3.19 3.78
C ALA A 61 4.82 -4.57 3.29
N GLN A 62 3.95 -4.62 2.28
CA GLN A 62 3.52 -5.86 1.66
C GLN A 62 3.14 -5.57 0.23
N ALA A 63 3.45 -6.52 -0.67
CA ALA A 63 3.09 -6.39 -2.08
C ALA A 63 2.47 -7.70 -2.55
N TYR A 64 1.47 -7.59 -3.41
CA TYR A 64 0.89 -8.72 -4.11
C TYR A 64 1.15 -8.54 -5.59
N ARG A 65 1.69 -9.56 -6.23
CA ARG A 65 1.97 -9.55 -7.65
C ARG A 65 1.01 -10.50 -8.33
N HIS A 66 0.27 -9.95 -9.29
CA HIS A 66 -0.71 -10.71 -10.06
C HIS A 66 -0.29 -10.76 -11.52
N GLU A 67 1.00 -10.68 -11.75
CA GLU A 67 1.56 -10.77 -13.09
C GLU A 67 1.28 -12.13 -13.63
N ASP A 68 0.93 -12.16 -14.88
CA ASP A 68 0.66 -13.40 -15.52
C ASP A 68 1.90 -14.26 -15.57
N GLU A 69 1.75 -15.48 -15.25
CA GLU A 69 2.84 -16.44 -15.26
C GLU A 69 2.77 -17.32 -16.48
#